data_923aee76ab3c6164fe0c3d9711afac72
#
_entry.id   923aee76ab3c6164fe0c3d9711afac72
#
_cell.length_a   1.000
_cell.length_b   1.000
_cell.length_c   1.000
_cell.angle_alpha   90.00
_cell.angle_beta   90.00
_cell.angle_gamma   90.00
#
_symmetry.space_group_name_H-M   'P 1'
#
loop_
_entity.id
_entity.type
_entity.pdbx_description
1 polymer ?
#
loop_
_entity_poly.entity_id
_entity_poly.type
_entity_poly.pdbx_seq_one_letter_code
_entity_poly.pdbx_strand_id
1 'polypeptide(L)'
;MGNTLKIAVPMAGLGSRMRPHTWSKPKPLIALAGRTVLDYVLAQFDSLPKSLQVEYLFIVGPNQREQVEAHMSQHHPEKVVHFFIQEVMRGQSDALYLAREHLRGPLLMAFSDTLIETDLSNLDHIEEDGLAWVRPVEDPRRFGVAVVNEAGWVTHLVEKPQDVSNNLVVVGFYYFKRSEELMSAIEEQFQRNLTLKNEYFLADAVNILLQRGARMRTRQVNVWLDAGIPAAVLETNRHLLDHGCGNSIEAAQREGVAIIPPVYIDPSARVQRAVVGPHVSIGAGCVLEDVIIRNSVVDTDSQLRGLLLSDSLIGRQVTAEGKTSQLSLGDNTWLKE
;
A
#
# COMPACT_ATOMS: atom_id res chain seq x y z
N MET A 1 0.69 32.17 9.69
CA MET A 1 1.17 30.81 10.02
C MET A 1 1.16 30.06 8.71
N GLY A 2 2.30 29.51 8.27
CA GLY A 2 2.42 28.83 7.00
C GLY A 2 1.46 27.64 6.92
N ASN A 3 0.82 27.44 5.77
CA ASN A 3 -0.07 26.32 5.49
C ASN A 3 0.76 25.02 5.38
N THR A 4 1.11 24.44 6.52
CA THR A 4 1.78 23.13 6.53
C THR A 4 0.73 22.04 6.39
N LEU A 5 0.78 21.31 5.27
CA LEU A 5 -0.03 20.12 5.04
C LEU A 5 0.53 18.96 5.86
N LYS A 6 -0.31 18.32 6.65
CA LYS A 6 0.03 17.08 7.34
C LYS A 6 -0.39 15.89 6.48
N ILE A 7 0.48 14.90 6.37
CA ILE A 7 0.17 13.63 5.70
C ILE A 7 0.27 12.52 6.73
N ALA A 8 -0.87 12.00 7.17
CA ALA A 8 -0.93 10.91 8.13
C ALA A 8 -1.01 9.56 7.42
N VAL A 9 -0.11 8.64 7.79
CA VAL A 9 -0.07 7.28 7.25
C VAL A 9 -0.13 6.28 8.40
N PRO A 10 -1.33 5.82 8.78
CA PRO A 10 -1.50 4.75 9.76
C PRO A 10 -0.95 3.44 9.20
N MET A 11 0.05 2.85 9.87
CA MET A 11 0.71 1.62 9.43
C MET A 11 0.98 0.63 10.56
N ALA A 12 0.39 0.86 11.74
CA ALA A 12 0.62 0.04 12.93
C ALA A 12 0.11 -1.40 12.82
N GLY A 13 -0.73 -1.70 11.82
CA GLY A 13 -1.31 -3.01 11.63
C GLY A 13 -0.27 -4.13 11.52
N LEU A 14 -0.55 -5.28 12.13
CA LEU A 14 0.35 -6.44 12.19
C LEU A 14 0.60 -7.12 10.83
N GLY A 15 -0.16 -6.77 9.80
CA GLY A 15 -0.04 -7.40 8.48
C GLY A 15 -0.27 -8.91 8.50
N SER A 16 -1.11 -9.42 9.40
CA SER A 16 -1.30 -10.86 9.63
C SER A 16 -1.73 -11.65 8.38
N ARG A 17 -2.48 -11.01 7.47
CA ARG A 17 -2.90 -11.59 6.18
C ARG A 17 -1.75 -11.77 5.19
N MET A 18 -0.63 -11.07 5.43
CA MET A 18 0.59 -11.14 4.63
C MET A 18 1.64 -12.10 5.20
N ARG A 19 1.38 -12.74 6.33
CA ARG A 19 2.31 -13.74 6.87
C ARG A 19 2.51 -14.90 5.89
N PRO A 20 3.77 -15.39 5.76
CA PRO A 20 4.95 -15.12 6.58
C PRO A 20 5.77 -13.88 6.23
N HIS A 21 5.45 -13.15 5.15
CA HIS A 21 6.24 -12.02 4.61
C HIS A 21 6.35 -10.82 5.55
N THR A 22 5.48 -10.73 6.54
CA THR A 22 5.44 -9.66 7.56
C THR A 22 5.90 -10.08 8.94
N TRP A 23 6.55 -11.23 9.09
CA TRP A 23 7.13 -11.62 10.39
C TRP A 23 8.38 -10.83 10.75
N SER A 24 9.21 -10.53 9.78
CA SER A 24 10.51 -9.89 10.00
C SER A 24 10.57 -8.43 9.57
N LYS A 25 9.51 -7.91 8.91
CA LYS A 25 9.42 -6.52 8.47
C LYS A 25 7.98 -6.01 8.47
N PRO A 26 7.79 -4.69 8.65
CA PRO A 26 6.49 -4.05 8.47
C PRO A 26 5.94 -4.25 7.06
N LYS A 27 4.61 -4.39 6.94
CA LYS A 27 3.93 -4.53 5.65
C LYS A 27 4.27 -3.44 4.63
N PRO A 28 4.37 -2.14 5.00
CA PRO A 28 4.75 -1.10 4.06
C PRO A 28 6.14 -1.25 3.43
N LEU A 29 7.01 -2.08 4.02
CA LEU A 29 8.36 -2.34 3.50
C LEU A 29 8.44 -3.60 2.62
N ILE A 30 7.31 -4.15 2.18
CA ILE A 30 7.28 -5.23 1.17
C ILE A 30 7.77 -4.67 -0.16
N ALA A 31 8.66 -5.43 -0.81
CA ALA A 31 9.24 -5.04 -2.10
C ALA A 31 8.25 -5.24 -3.26
N LEU A 32 8.20 -4.28 -4.16
CA LEU A 32 7.42 -4.26 -5.41
C LEU A 32 8.22 -3.52 -6.48
N ALA A 33 8.40 -4.10 -7.66
CA ALA A 33 8.97 -3.42 -8.83
C ALA A 33 10.16 -2.49 -8.48
N GLY A 34 11.11 -2.98 -7.65
CA GLY A 34 12.33 -2.26 -7.27
C GLY A 34 12.23 -1.23 -6.15
N ARG A 35 11.05 -1.04 -5.58
CA ARG A 35 10.81 -0.14 -4.44
C ARG A 35 10.00 -0.86 -3.37
N THR A 36 9.74 -0.19 -2.24
CA THR A 36 8.80 -0.69 -1.24
C THR A 36 7.38 -0.17 -1.49
N VAL A 37 6.38 -0.82 -0.90
CA VAL A 37 4.99 -0.30 -0.89
C VAL A 37 4.97 1.12 -0.34
N LEU A 38 5.74 1.42 0.72
CA LEU A 38 5.82 2.77 1.30
C LEU A 38 6.33 3.81 0.30
N ASP A 39 7.35 3.47 -0.50
CA ASP A 39 7.87 4.39 -1.52
C ASP A 39 6.80 4.75 -2.55
N TYR A 40 5.99 3.77 -2.96
CA TYR A 40 4.86 4.02 -3.86
C TYR A 40 3.74 4.82 -3.20
N VAL A 41 3.46 4.58 -1.91
CA VAL A 41 2.51 5.41 -1.15
C VAL A 41 3.01 6.86 -1.07
N LEU A 42 4.30 7.07 -0.84
CA LEU A 42 4.89 8.42 -0.79
C LEU A 42 4.87 9.11 -2.16
N ALA A 43 5.10 8.37 -3.25
CA ALA A 43 5.09 8.91 -4.60
C ALA A 43 3.71 9.46 -5.03
N GLN A 44 2.61 9.03 -4.41
CA GLN A 44 1.28 9.59 -4.65
C GLN A 44 1.18 11.09 -4.31
N PHE A 45 2.08 11.58 -3.46
CA PHE A 45 2.13 12.98 -3.03
C PHE A 45 3.05 13.86 -3.88
N ASP A 46 3.70 13.31 -4.92
CA ASP A 46 4.66 14.05 -5.75
C ASP A 46 4.00 15.15 -6.59
N SER A 47 2.67 15.05 -6.85
CA SER A 47 1.89 16.08 -7.55
C SER A 47 1.43 17.24 -6.66
N LEU A 48 1.72 17.22 -5.36
CA LEU A 48 1.38 18.33 -4.46
C LEU A 48 2.04 19.65 -4.88
N PRO A 49 1.36 20.81 -4.69
CA PRO A 49 1.95 22.11 -4.95
C PRO A 49 3.27 22.29 -4.19
N LYS A 50 4.32 22.70 -4.90
CA LYS A 50 5.65 22.93 -4.31
C LYS A 50 5.69 24.08 -3.27
N SER A 51 4.64 24.90 -3.24
CA SER A 51 4.43 25.97 -2.26
C SER A 51 4.03 25.45 -0.88
N LEU A 52 3.51 24.21 -0.81
CA LEU A 52 3.09 23.61 0.44
C LEU A 52 4.30 23.05 1.20
N GLN A 53 4.40 23.39 2.47
CA GLN A 53 5.25 22.66 3.40
C GLN A 53 4.53 21.38 3.80
N VAL A 54 5.23 20.26 3.77
CA VAL A 54 4.65 18.94 4.05
C VAL A 54 5.36 18.30 5.24
N GLU A 55 4.61 17.81 6.19
CA GLU A 55 5.11 16.96 7.28
C GLU A 55 4.37 15.61 7.27
N TYR A 56 5.11 14.53 7.41
CA TYR A 56 4.58 13.16 7.44
C TYR A 56 4.42 12.69 8.87
N LEU A 57 3.26 12.13 9.19
CA LEU A 57 2.92 11.58 10.50
C LEU A 57 2.71 10.08 10.35
N PHE A 58 3.71 9.29 10.74
CA PHE A 58 3.65 7.84 10.65
C PHE A 58 3.21 7.24 11.98
N ILE A 59 2.08 6.55 11.98
CA ILE A 59 1.59 5.84 13.14
C ILE A 59 1.97 4.37 12.98
N VAL A 60 2.96 3.93 13.74
CA VAL A 60 3.60 2.61 13.63
C VAL A 60 3.29 1.74 14.85
N GLY A 61 3.41 0.44 14.69
CA GLY A 61 3.41 -0.49 15.84
C GLY A 61 4.74 -0.47 16.61
N PRO A 62 4.77 -1.01 17.84
CA PRO A 62 5.94 -0.96 18.74
C PRO A 62 7.25 -1.47 18.11
N ASN A 63 7.18 -2.54 17.30
CA ASN A 63 8.35 -3.18 16.69
C ASN A 63 8.61 -2.76 15.24
N GLN A 64 7.92 -1.72 14.74
CA GLN A 64 8.00 -1.30 13.34
C GLN A 64 8.82 -0.04 13.16
N ARG A 65 8.90 0.81 14.19
CA ARG A 65 9.48 2.14 14.14
C ARG A 65 10.90 2.13 13.58
N GLU A 66 11.80 1.35 14.16
CA GLU A 66 13.21 1.34 13.77
C GLU A 66 13.41 1.04 12.28
N GLN A 67 12.68 0.05 11.75
CA GLN A 67 12.81 -0.34 10.35
C GLN A 67 12.25 0.73 9.41
N VAL A 68 11.11 1.35 9.75
CA VAL A 68 10.52 2.42 8.94
C VAL A 68 11.38 3.69 9.01
N GLU A 69 11.89 4.04 10.19
CA GLU A 69 12.76 5.19 10.39
C GLU A 69 14.10 5.03 9.64
N ALA A 70 14.70 3.85 9.67
CA ALA A 70 15.90 3.53 8.90
C ALA A 70 15.64 3.64 7.40
N HIS A 71 14.52 3.11 6.90
CA HIS A 71 14.12 3.22 5.51
C HIS A 71 13.94 4.67 5.08
N MET A 72 13.21 5.47 5.87
CA MET A 72 13.00 6.89 5.58
C MET A 72 14.31 7.69 5.56
N SER A 73 15.18 7.45 6.54
CA SER A 73 16.48 8.13 6.62
C SER A 73 17.40 7.79 5.43
N GLN A 74 17.30 6.58 4.93
CA GLN A 74 18.12 6.11 3.80
C GLN A 74 17.57 6.56 2.44
N HIS A 75 16.26 6.52 2.23
CA HIS A 75 15.64 6.69 0.90
C HIS A 75 14.91 8.02 0.73
N HIS A 76 14.53 8.68 1.82
CA HIS A 76 13.75 9.93 1.84
C HIS A 76 14.26 10.94 2.89
N PRO A 77 15.59 11.22 2.96
CA PRO A 77 16.17 12.07 4.01
C PRO A 77 15.67 13.51 3.98
N GLU A 78 15.10 13.94 2.85
CA GLU A 78 14.55 15.29 2.66
C GLU A 78 13.17 15.48 3.30
N LYS A 79 12.46 14.38 3.66
CA LYS A 79 11.10 14.46 4.20
C LYS A 79 11.11 14.67 5.70
N VAL A 80 10.29 15.61 6.16
CA VAL A 80 10.06 15.83 7.61
C VAL A 80 9.09 14.80 8.11
N VAL A 81 9.53 13.89 8.98
CA VAL A 81 8.75 12.74 9.46
C VAL A 81 8.66 12.74 10.99
N HIS A 82 7.46 12.53 11.50
CA HIS A 82 7.17 12.32 12.92
C HIS A 82 6.61 10.91 13.12
N PHE A 83 7.07 10.21 14.14
CA PHE A 83 6.65 8.84 14.46
C PHE A 83 5.83 8.79 15.74
N PHE A 84 4.67 8.10 15.68
CA PHE A 84 3.79 7.85 16.79
C PHE A 84 3.61 6.34 16.94
N ILE A 85 3.66 5.84 18.17
CA ILE A 85 3.54 4.40 18.43
C ILE A 85 2.12 4.09 18.89
N GLN A 86 1.44 3.23 18.14
CA GLN A 86 0.16 2.66 18.55
C GLN A 86 0.42 1.31 19.24
N GLU A 87 0.41 1.31 20.58
CA GLU A 87 0.68 0.11 21.38
C GLU A 87 -0.45 -0.92 21.26
N VAL A 88 -1.68 -0.46 21.22
CA VAL A 88 -2.87 -1.29 21.10
C VAL A 88 -3.63 -0.91 19.83
N MET A 89 -3.88 -1.88 18.95
CA MET A 89 -4.54 -1.67 17.66
C MET A 89 -6.04 -1.49 17.84
N ARG A 90 -6.48 -0.27 18.20
CA ARG A 90 -7.90 0.06 18.44
C ARG A 90 -8.58 0.73 17.26
N GLY A 91 -7.99 0.65 16.06
CA GLY A 91 -8.57 1.19 14.83
C GLY A 91 -7.93 2.49 14.34
N GLN A 92 -8.47 3.01 13.25
CA GLN A 92 -7.90 4.13 12.49
C GLN A 92 -8.02 5.48 13.23
N SER A 93 -9.18 5.71 13.87
CA SER A 93 -9.39 6.93 14.65
C SER A 93 -8.44 7.01 15.84
N ASP A 94 -8.23 5.89 16.54
CA ASP A 94 -7.28 5.81 17.64
C ASP A 94 -5.84 6.09 17.15
N ALA A 95 -5.46 5.53 16.00
CA ALA A 95 -4.16 5.80 15.40
C ALA A 95 -3.95 7.29 15.12
N LEU A 96 -4.91 7.95 14.47
CA LEU A 96 -4.82 9.39 14.18
C LEU A 96 -4.78 10.24 15.46
N TYR A 97 -5.55 9.87 16.47
CA TYR A 97 -5.61 10.60 17.72
C TYR A 97 -4.28 10.64 18.49
N LEU A 98 -3.41 9.66 18.28
CA LEU A 98 -2.05 9.68 18.85
C LEU A 98 -1.22 10.87 18.34
N ALA A 99 -1.50 11.32 17.12
CA ALA A 99 -0.81 12.45 16.50
C ALA A 99 -1.52 13.79 16.69
N ARG A 100 -2.59 13.89 17.51
CA ARG A 100 -3.48 15.05 17.63
C ARG A 100 -2.79 16.38 17.88
N GLU A 101 -1.69 16.40 18.64
CA GLU A 101 -0.94 17.62 18.95
C GLU A 101 -0.25 18.22 17.69
N HIS A 102 0.01 17.39 16.66
CA HIS A 102 0.55 17.77 15.37
C HIS A 102 -0.54 18.05 14.33
N LEU A 103 -1.78 17.63 14.58
CA LEU A 103 -2.90 17.73 13.63
C LEU A 103 -3.62 19.07 13.80
N ARG A 104 -3.12 20.07 13.06
CA ARG A 104 -3.73 21.40 12.93
C ARG A 104 -3.68 21.85 11.48
N GLY A 105 -4.80 22.35 10.96
CA GLY A 105 -4.94 22.76 9.57
C GLY A 105 -5.17 21.56 8.62
N PRO A 106 -4.72 21.67 7.35
CA PRO A 106 -5.02 20.66 6.35
C PRO A 106 -4.31 19.33 6.61
N LEU A 107 -5.06 18.24 6.41
CA LEU A 107 -4.62 16.87 6.58
C LEU A 107 -4.96 16.05 5.35
N LEU A 108 -3.98 15.36 4.76
CA LEU A 108 -4.18 14.16 3.95
C LEU A 108 -3.97 12.92 4.82
N MET A 109 -4.83 11.94 4.67
CA MET A 109 -4.66 10.63 5.26
C MET A 109 -4.64 9.58 4.15
N ALA A 110 -3.63 8.70 4.14
CA ALA A 110 -3.53 7.58 3.23
C ALA A 110 -3.22 6.30 3.99
N PHE A 111 -3.87 5.20 3.60
CA PHE A 111 -3.50 3.89 4.14
C PHE A 111 -2.16 3.45 3.56
N SER A 112 -1.36 2.78 4.39
CA SER A 112 0.01 2.37 4.07
C SER A 112 0.13 1.23 3.06
N ASP A 113 -0.99 0.71 2.58
CA ASP A 113 -1.09 -0.40 1.64
C ASP A 113 -1.98 -0.07 0.43
N THR A 114 -2.37 1.19 0.29
CA THR A 114 -3.25 1.70 -0.76
C THR A 114 -2.47 2.55 -1.74
N LEU A 115 -2.47 2.16 -3.00
CA LEU A 115 -1.90 2.92 -4.11
C LEU A 115 -3.03 3.37 -5.04
N ILE A 116 -3.12 4.67 -5.26
CA ILE A 116 -4.08 5.27 -6.20
C ILE A 116 -3.36 6.18 -7.19
N GLU A 117 -3.93 6.35 -8.36
CA GLU A 117 -3.53 7.41 -9.27
C GLU A 117 -4.45 8.62 -9.07
N THR A 118 -3.89 9.72 -8.61
CA THR A 118 -4.62 10.97 -8.37
C THR A 118 -3.71 12.17 -8.58
N ASP A 119 -4.29 13.26 -9.05
CA ASP A 119 -3.62 14.56 -9.14
C ASP A 119 -3.99 15.43 -7.93
N LEU A 120 -2.99 15.83 -7.17
CA LEU A 120 -3.11 16.68 -5.99
C LEU A 120 -2.62 18.13 -6.24
N SER A 121 -2.33 18.50 -7.49
CA SER A 121 -1.76 19.81 -7.86
C SER A 121 -2.64 21.00 -7.46
N ASN A 122 -3.93 20.79 -7.29
CA ASN A 122 -4.90 21.82 -6.91
C ASN A 122 -5.44 21.64 -5.48
N LEU A 123 -4.70 20.93 -4.61
CA LEU A 123 -5.18 20.62 -3.26
C LEU A 123 -5.38 21.88 -2.39
N ASP A 124 -4.57 22.91 -2.60
CA ASP A 124 -4.63 24.19 -1.90
C ASP A 124 -5.83 25.08 -2.30
N HIS A 125 -6.52 24.72 -3.38
CA HIS A 125 -7.72 25.43 -3.87
C HIS A 125 -9.04 24.73 -3.50
N ILE A 126 -9.00 23.69 -2.68
CA ILE A 126 -10.19 22.95 -2.27
C ILE A 126 -11.01 23.78 -1.28
N GLU A 127 -12.29 24.03 -1.62
CA GLU A 127 -13.23 24.80 -0.79
C GLU A 127 -13.97 23.92 0.22
N GLU A 128 -14.15 22.64 -0.09
CA GLU A 128 -14.81 21.66 0.74
C GLU A 128 -14.09 21.45 2.08
N ASP A 129 -14.82 21.09 3.11
CA ASP A 129 -14.25 20.74 4.42
C ASP A 129 -13.53 19.38 4.39
N GLY A 130 -13.88 18.52 3.43
CA GLY A 130 -13.22 17.23 3.22
C GLY A 130 -13.46 16.62 1.86
N LEU A 131 -12.55 15.72 1.47
CA LEU A 131 -12.69 14.84 0.32
C LEU A 131 -12.44 13.40 0.74
N ALA A 132 -13.17 12.47 0.11
CA ALA A 132 -12.89 11.05 0.18
C ALA A 132 -12.65 10.53 -1.24
N TRP A 133 -11.53 9.82 -1.47
CA TRP A 133 -11.30 9.16 -2.74
C TRP A 133 -12.05 7.85 -2.77
N VAL A 134 -12.74 7.60 -3.89
CA VAL A 134 -13.68 6.48 -4.00
C VAL A 134 -13.51 5.73 -5.32
N ARG A 135 -13.92 4.46 -5.29
CA ARG A 135 -14.01 3.61 -6.48
C ARG A 135 -15.21 2.70 -6.40
N PRO A 136 -16.02 2.54 -7.46
CA PRO A 136 -17.03 1.50 -7.53
C PRO A 136 -16.38 0.11 -7.57
N VAL A 137 -16.90 -0.84 -6.79
CA VAL A 137 -16.44 -2.24 -6.78
C VAL A 137 -17.64 -3.19 -6.83
N GLU A 138 -17.42 -4.43 -7.25
CA GLU A 138 -18.49 -5.45 -7.32
C GLU A 138 -18.98 -5.87 -5.92
N ASP A 139 -18.06 -6.06 -4.98
CA ASP A 139 -18.39 -6.44 -3.60
C ASP A 139 -17.79 -5.46 -2.58
N PRO A 140 -18.60 -4.52 -2.04
CA PRO A 140 -18.14 -3.49 -1.10
C PRO A 140 -18.05 -3.97 0.36
N ARG A 141 -18.55 -5.17 0.70
CA ARG A 141 -18.78 -5.62 2.09
C ARG A 141 -17.53 -5.66 2.98
N ARG A 142 -16.35 -5.56 2.41
CA ARG A 142 -15.08 -5.55 3.14
C ARG A 142 -14.54 -4.16 3.44
N PHE A 143 -15.17 -3.13 2.92
CA PHE A 143 -14.67 -1.75 2.89
C PHE A 143 -15.69 -0.79 3.50
N GLY A 144 -15.28 0.46 3.67
CA GLY A 144 -16.19 1.56 3.91
C GLY A 144 -16.78 2.07 2.60
N VAL A 145 -18.05 2.43 2.56
CA VAL A 145 -18.71 3.03 1.40
C VAL A 145 -19.19 4.42 1.69
N ALA A 146 -19.18 5.30 0.67
CA ALA A 146 -19.71 6.64 0.75
C ALA A 146 -21.13 6.69 0.18
N VAL A 147 -22.06 7.23 0.94
CA VAL A 147 -23.41 7.55 0.47
C VAL A 147 -23.44 9.02 0.08
N VAL A 148 -23.81 9.30 -1.16
CA VAL A 148 -23.86 10.66 -1.71
C VAL A 148 -25.28 11.03 -2.10
N ASN A 149 -25.64 12.31 -1.95
CA ASN A 149 -26.91 12.84 -2.42
C ASN A 149 -26.84 13.26 -3.91
N GLU A 150 -27.96 13.67 -4.49
CA GLU A 150 -28.07 14.11 -5.89
C GLU A 150 -27.13 15.28 -6.23
N ALA A 151 -26.78 16.12 -5.27
CA ALA A 151 -25.83 17.22 -5.44
C ALA A 151 -24.35 16.79 -5.32
N GLY A 152 -24.09 15.49 -5.09
CA GLY A 152 -22.74 14.92 -4.97
C GLY A 152 -22.07 15.15 -3.61
N TRP A 153 -22.83 15.52 -2.58
CA TRP A 153 -22.32 15.65 -1.22
C TRP A 153 -22.43 14.32 -0.48
N VAL A 154 -21.37 13.96 0.25
CA VAL A 154 -21.39 12.81 1.14
C VAL A 154 -22.37 13.08 2.27
N THR A 155 -23.35 12.21 2.44
CA THR A 155 -24.33 12.27 3.53
C THR A 155 -23.89 11.44 4.73
N HIS A 156 -23.28 10.30 4.51
CA HIS A 156 -22.67 9.46 5.53
C HIS A 156 -21.76 8.40 4.92
N LEU A 157 -20.88 7.83 5.75
CA LEU A 157 -20.07 6.67 5.43
C LEU A 157 -20.63 5.45 6.16
N VAL A 158 -20.58 4.28 5.53
CA VAL A 158 -20.97 2.99 6.12
C VAL A 158 -19.80 2.05 6.11
N GLU A 159 -19.28 1.67 7.28
CA GLU A 159 -18.19 0.71 7.38
C GLU A 159 -18.73 -0.72 7.25
N LYS A 160 -18.12 -1.49 6.33
CA LYS A 160 -18.46 -2.90 6.08
C LYS A 160 -19.95 -3.14 5.90
N PRO A 161 -20.59 -2.55 4.89
CA PRO A 161 -22.03 -2.68 4.65
C PRO A 161 -22.43 -4.14 4.46
N GLN A 162 -23.65 -4.47 4.86
CA GLN A 162 -24.23 -5.81 4.55
C GLN A 162 -24.87 -5.83 3.16
N ASP A 163 -25.34 -4.66 2.72
CA ASP A 163 -25.96 -4.47 1.41
C ASP A 163 -24.90 -4.09 0.36
N VAL A 164 -25.08 -4.58 -0.85
CA VAL A 164 -24.22 -4.32 -2.02
C VAL A 164 -24.81 -3.28 -2.97
N SER A 165 -25.98 -2.71 -2.67
CA SER A 165 -26.66 -1.71 -3.52
C SER A 165 -25.84 -0.42 -3.68
N ASN A 166 -25.07 -0.03 -2.67
CA ASN A 166 -24.09 1.05 -2.75
C ASN A 166 -22.69 0.45 -2.80
N ASN A 167 -22.06 0.59 -3.95
CA ASN A 167 -20.74 0.02 -4.23
C ASN A 167 -19.62 1.06 -4.30
N LEU A 168 -19.88 2.31 -3.89
CA LEU A 168 -18.92 3.41 -3.93
C LEU A 168 -17.96 3.33 -2.73
N VAL A 169 -16.94 2.49 -2.86
CA VAL A 169 -15.98 2.22 -1.79
C VAL A 169 -15.01 3.37 -1.60
N VAL A 170 -14.78 3.75 -0.35
CA VAL A 170 -13.70 4.68 0.01
C VAL A 170 -12.37 3.92 0.04
N VAL A 171 -11.43 4.38 -0.77
CA VAL A 171 -10.16 3.66 -1.01
C VAL A 171 -9.10 3.88 0.07
N GLY A 172 -9.47 4.47 1.20
CA GLY A 172 -8.51 4.72 2.29
C GLY A 172 -7.63 5.96 2.06
N PHE A 173 -8.12 6.92 1.27
CA PHE A 173 -7.45 8.18 1.00
C PHE A 173 -8.44 9.33 1.25
N TYR A 174 -8.07 10.27 2.16
CA TYR A 174 -8.94 11.34 2.61
C TYR A 174 -8.20 12.67 2.70
N TYR A 175 -8.92 13.76 2.49
CA TYR A 175 -8.49 15.11 2.81
C TYR A 175 -9.44 15.74 3.81
N PHE A 176 -8.91 16.45 4.79
CA PHE A 176 -9.65 17.26 5.75
C PHE A 176 -9.02 18.64 5.80
N LYS A 177 -9.84 19.68 5.60
CA LYS A 177 -9.39 21.08 5.60
C LYS A 177 -8.95 21.54 6.99
N ARG A 178 -9.60 21.03 8.03
CA ARG A 178 -9.33 21.33 9.44
C ARG A 178 -9.24 20.04 10.24
N SER A 179 -8.02 19.56 10.43
CA SER A 179 -7.76 18.32 11.16
C SER A 179 -8.14 18.39 12.64
N GLU A 180 -8.11 19.59 13.25
CA GLU A 180 -8.57 19.82 14.62
C GLU A 180 -10.07 19.50 14.79
N GLU A 181 -10.90 19.72 13.79
CA GLU A 181 -12.31 19.34 13.83
C GLU A 181 -12.48 17.82 13.77
N LEU A 182 -11.66 17.14 12.96
CA LEU A 182 -11.61 15.68 12.95
C LEU A 182 -11.18 15.12 14.30
N MET A 183 -10.17 15.72 14.96
CA MET A 183 -9.75 15.29 16.29
C MET A 183 -10.87 15.44 17.31
N SER A 184 -11.60 16.56 17.27
CA SER A 184 -12.77 16.76 18.13
C SER A 184 -13.90 15.74 17.84
N ALA A 185 -14.08 15.35 16.58
CA ALA A 185 -15.06 14.31 16.23
C ALA A 185 -14.62 12.91 16.73
N ILE A 186 -13.31 12.61 16.69
CA ILE A 186 -12.75 11.37 17.25
C ILE A 186 -12.93 11.34 18.78
N GLU A 187 -12.73 12.46 19.48
CA GLU A 187 -12.99 12.54 20.92
C GLU A 187 -14.46 12.20 21.25
N GLU A 188 -15.38 12.75 20.48
CA GLU A 188 -16.80 12.44 20.63
C GLU A 188 -17.11 10.97 20.30
N GLN A 189 -16.48 10.40 19.26
CA GLN A 189 -16.56 8.98 18.94
C GLN A 189 -16.14 8.11 20.14
N PHE A 190 -15.03 8.48 20.82
CA PHE A 190 -14.58 7.77 22.03
C PHE A 190 -15.54 7.91 23.19
N GLN A 191 -16.04 9.12 23.46
CA GLN A 191 -17.02 9.37 24.52
C GLN A 191 -18.31 8.58 24.32
N ARG A 192 -18.78 8.47 23.07
CA ARG A 192 -19.97 7.68 22.70
C ARG A 192 -19.69 6.19 22.58
N ASN A 193 -18.41 5.76 22.66
CA ASN A 193 -17.94 4.39 22.46
C ASN A 193 -18.43 3.77 21.13
N LEU A 194 -18.40 4.56 20.05
CA LEU A 194 -18.81 4.10 18.72
C LEU A 194 -17.71 3.22 18.12
N THR A 195 -17.89 1.90 18.23
CA THR A 195 -16.95 0.89 17.77
C THR A 195 -17.65 -0.18 16.94
N LEU A 196 -16.90 -0.77 16.00
CA LEU A 196 -17.30 -1.99 15.31
C LEU A 196 -16.20 -3.04 15.55
N LYS A 197 -16.54 -4.20 16.11
CA LYS A 197 -15.60 -5.27 16.48
C LYS A 197 -14.45 -4.77 17.39
N ASN A 198 -14.76 -3.89 18.35
CA ASN A 198 -13.82 -3.24 19.25
C ASN A 198 -12.76 -2.34 18.57
N GLU A 199 -13.01 -1.88 17.36
CA GLU A 199 -12.18 -0.93 16.66
C GLU A 199 -12.93 0.38 16.40
N TYR A 200 -12.24 1.51 16.54
CA TYR A 200 -12.73 2.85 16.21
C TYR A 200 -12.44 3.14 14.73
N PHE A 201 -13.45 2.96 13.88
CA PHE A 201 -13.32 3.25 12.45
C PHE A 201 -13.43 4.73 12.17
N LEU A 202 -12.65 5.21 11.20
CA LEU A 202 -12.66 6.61 10.79
C LEU A 202 -14.02 7.05 10.23
N ALA A 203 -14.78 6.13 9.62
CA ALA A 203 -16.10 6.38 9.09
C ALA A 203 -17.06 6.98 10.13
N ASP A 204 -16.99 6.52 11.40
CA ASP A 204 -17.84 7.04 12.47
C ASP A 204 -17.46 8.47 12.85
N ALA A 205 -16.18 8.80 12.93
CA ALA A 205 -15.71 10.16 13.18
C ALA A 205 -16.09 11.12 12.03
N VAL A 206 -15.96 10.65 10.78
CA VAL A 206 -16.43 11.42 9.61
C VAL A 206 -17.93 11.65 9.68
N ASN A 207 -18.73 10.67 10.07
CA ASN A 207 -20.17 10.83 10.25
C ASN A 207 -20.52 11.89 11.31
N ILE A 208 -19.75 11.96 12.41
CA ILE A 208 -19.90 13.04 13.40
C ILE A 208 -19.59 14.41 12.77
N LEU A 209 -18.54 14.53 11.97
CA LEU A 209 -18.25 15.78 11.25
C LEU A 209 -19.39 16.19 10.32
N LEU A 210 -19.93 15.26 9.55
CA LEU A 210 -21.07 15.50 8.64
C LEU A 210 -22.31 15.93 9.41
N GLN A 211 -22.61 15.32 10.57
CA GLN A 211 -23.71 15.72 11.46
C GLN A 211 -23.53 17.13 12.03
N ARG A 212 -22.28 17.59 12.21
CA ARG A 212 -21.94 18.95 12.63
C ARG A 212 -21.99 19.97 11.47
N GLY A 213 -22.34 19.53 10.25
CA GLY A 213 -22.50 20.38 9.08
C GLY A 213 -21.27 20.50 8.17
N ALA A 214 -20.22 19.69 8.38
CA ALA A 214 -19.09 19.65 7.48
C ALA A 214 -19.53 19.18 6.08
N ARG A 215 -18.98 19.80 5.05
CA ARG A 215 -19.29 19.54 3.64
C ARG A 215 -18.17 18.72 3.01
N MET A 216 -18.47 17.48 2.69
CA MET A 216 -17.52 16.54 2.07
C MET A 216 -18.00 16.09 0.69
N ARG A 217 -17.07 15.98 -0.26
CA ARG A 217 -17.30 15.38 -1.58
C ARG A 217 -16.51 14.12 -1.77
N THR A 218 -16.87 13.37 -2.79
CA THR A 218 -16.06 12.25 -3.28
C THR A 218 -15.23 12.66 -4.50
N ARG A 219 -14.05 12.05 -4.63
CA ARG A 219 -13.23 12.11 -5.84
C ARG A 219 -12.99 10.69 -6.34
N GLN A 220 -13.47 10.37 -7.52
CA GLN A 220 -13.33 9.03 -8.08
C GLN A 220 -11.91 8.79 -8.60
N VAL A 221 -11.38 7.58 -8.38
CA VAL A 221 -10.11 7.09 -8.94
C VAL A 221 -10.36 5.95 -9.92
N ASN A 222 -9.55 5.90 -10.98
CA ASN A 222 -9.58 4.82 -11.95
C ASN A 222 -8.67 3.67 -11.55
N VAL A 223 -7.55 3.96 -10.90
CA VAL A 223 -6.59 2.98 -10.40
C VAL A 223 -6.64 2.96 -8.87
N TRP A 224 -6.83 1.79 -8.34
CA TRP A 224 -6.74 1.50 -6.92
C TRP A 224 -6.12 0.10 -6.76
N LEU A 225 -4.93 0.06 -6.21
CA LEU A 225 -4.15 -1.15 -5.99
C LEU A 225 -3.98 -1.37 -4.49
N ASP A 226 -4.05 -2.61 -4.08
CA ASP A 226 -3.91 -3.03 -2.69
C ASP A 226 -2.64 -3.88 -2.52
N ALA A 227 -1.97 -3.73 -1.41
CA ALA A 227 -0.87 -4.59 -0.99
C ALA A 227 -1.19 -5.35 0.31
N GLY A 228 -2.47 -5.61 0.57
CA GLY A 228 -2.98 -6.18 1.82
C GLY A 228 -2.89 -7.69 1.95
N ILE A 229 -2.76 -8.41 0.83
CA ILE A 229 -2.65 -9.87 0.76
C ILE A 229 -1.67 -10.28 -0.35
N PRO A 230 -1.06 -11.47 -0.30
CA PRO A 230 -0.07 -11.90 -1.30
C PRO A 230 -0.54 -11.80 -2.76
N ALA A 231 -1.78 -12.20 -3.03
CA ALA A 231 -2.34 -12.13 -4.39
C ALA A 231 -2.44 -10.67 -4.89
N ALA A 232 -2.86 -9.74 -4.04
CA ALA A 232 -2.93 -8.31 -4.38
C ALA A 232 -1.54 -7.71 -4.57
N VAL A 233 -0.52 -8.15 -3.82
CA VAL A 233 0.88 -7.76 -4.03
C VAL A 233 1.36 -8.15 -5.42
N LEU A 234 1.06 -9.36 -5.90
CA LEU A 234 1.41 -9.81 -7.25
C LEU A 234 0.67 -9.03 -8.33
N GLU A 235 -0.61 -8.73 -8.12
CA GLU A 235 -1.41 -7.90 -9.03
C GLU A 235 -0.87 -6.47 -9.10
N THR A 236 -0.55 -5.87 -7.96
CA THR A 236 0.07 -4.54 -7.88
C THR A 236 1.44 -4.53 -8.56
N ASN A 237 2.28 -5.56 -8.33
CA ASN A 237 3.56 -5.68 -9.02
C ASN A 237 3.40 -5.76 -10.54
N ARG A 238 2.43 -6.53 -11.03
CA ARG A 238 2.12 -6.63 -12.45
C ARG A 238 1.74 -5.26 -13.02
N HIS A 239 0.79 -4.57 -12.38
CA HIS A 239 0.36 -3.24 -12.81
C HIS A 239 1.55 -2.26 -12.88
N LEU A 240 2.38 -2.19 -11.84
CA LEU A 240 3.53 -1.30 -11.79
C LEU A 240 4.53 -1.59 -12.93
N LEU A 241 4.81 -2.86 -13.19
CA LEU A 241 5.71 -3.26 -14.27
C LEU A 241 5.14 -2.93 -15.66
N ASP A 242 3.83 -3.13 -15.88
CA ASP A 242 3.15 -2.77 -17.12
C ASP A 242 3.14 -1.24 -17.36
N HIS A 243 3.26 -0.45 -16.29
CA HIS A 243 3.28 1.03 -16.34
C HIS A 243 4.69 1.63 -16.17
N GLY A 244 5.73 0.87 -16.55
CA GLY A 244 7.08 1.40 -16.71
C GLY A 244 7.95 1.39 -15.46
N CYS A 245 7.53 0.74 -14.37
CA CYS A 245 8.37 0.59 -13.17
C CYS A 245 9.42 -0.53 -13.29
N GLY A 246 9.65 -1.06 -14.50
CA GLY A 246 10.64 -2.10 -14.74
C GLY A 246 11.95 -1.58 -15.35
N ASN A 247 12.93 -2.49 -15.48
CA ASN A 247 14.20 -2.25 -16.17
C ASN A 247 14.55 -3.36 -17.18
N SER A 248 13.55 -3.79 -17.95
CA SER A 248 13.65 -4.94 -18.85
C SER A 248 14.77 -4.81 -19.90
N ILE A 249 15.08 -3.56 -20.34
CA ILE A 249 16.13 -3.31 -21.33
C ILE A 249 17.51 -3.61 -20.74
N GLU A 250 17.79 -3.12 -19.55
CA GLU A 250 19.02 -3.36 -18.81
C GLU A 250 19.13 -4.82 -18.39
N ALA A 251 18.01 -5.42 -17.97
CA ALA A 251 17.93 -6.83 -17.60
C ALA A 251 18.26 -7.75 -18.78
N ALA A 252 17.85 -7.41 -20.01
CA ALA A 252 18.10 -8.19 -21.21
C ALA A 252 19.60 -8.22 -21.64
N GLN A 253 20.43 -7.33 -21.07
CA GLN A 253 21.88 -7.32 -21.33
C GLN A 253 22.65 -8.38 -20.54
N ARG A 254 21.97 -9.12 -19.64
CA ARG A 254 22.60 -10.17 -18.83
C ARG A 254 22.87 -11.41 -19.66
N GLU A 255 24.14 -11.85 -19.65
CA GLU A 255 24.57 -13.04 -20.39
C GLU A 255 23.97 -14.33 -19.79
N GLY A 256 23.50 -15.24 -20.63
CA GLY A 256 22.91 -16.52 -20.21
C GLY A 256 21.53 -16.39 -19.56
N VAL A 257 20.83 -15.27 -19.72
CA VAL A 257 19.48 -15.03 -19.18
C VAL A 257 18.53 -14.64 -20.31
N ALA A 258 17.41 -15.36 -20.43
CA ALA A 258 16.33 -14.97 -21.32
C ALA A 258 15.31 -14.09 -20.55
N ILE A 259 15.09 -12.87 -21.02
CA ILE A 259 14.13 -11.93 -20.41
C ILE A 259 12.86 -11.87 -21.25
N ILE A 260 11.72 -12.04 -20.58
CA ILE A 260 10.36 -11.82 -21.14
C ILE A 260 9.77 -10.59 -20.43
N PRO A 261 9.74 -9.42 -21.10
CA PRO A 261 9.23 -8.19 -20.48
C PRO A 261 7.74 -8.29 -20.08
N PRO A 262 7.27 -7.44 -19.11
CA PRO A 262 8.06 -6.52 -18.32
C PRO A 262 8.67 -7.20 -17.07
N VAL A 263 9.86 -6.75 -16.68
CA VAL A 263 10.55 -7.24 -15.46
C VAL A 263 11.29 -6.11 -14.76
N TYR A 264 11.56 -6.30 -13.47
CA TYR A 264 12.56 -5.57 -12.72
C TYR A 264 13.57 -6.55 -12.14
N ILE A 265 14.87 -6.31 -12.37
CA ILE A 265 15.96 -7.07 -11.75
C ILE A 265 16.95 -6.07 -11.15
N ASP A 266 17.12 -6.11 -9.84
CA ASP A 266 18.07 -5.24 -9.17
C ASP A 266 19.48 -5.42 -9.76
N PRO A 267 20.26 -4.34 -9.96
CA PRO A 267 21.61 -4.42 -10.50
C PRO A 267 22.57 -5.35 -9.73
N SER A 268 22.39 -5.46 -8.41
CA SER A 268 23.21 -6.32 -7.55
C SER A 268 22.81 -7.80 -7.57
N ALA A 269 21.64 -8.13 -8.11
CA ALA A 269 21.19 -9.51 -8.22
C ALA A 269 22.03 -10.30 -9.26
N ARG A 270 22.38 -11.53 -8.93
CA ARG A 270 23.08 -12.46 -9.82
C ARG A 270 22.08 -13.45 -10.39
N VAL A 271 21.90 -13.42 -11.69
CA VAL A 271 20.95 -14.30 -12.38
C VAL A 271 21.72 -15.02 -13.49
N GLN A 272 21.66 -16.34 -13.51
CA GLN A 272 22.40 -17.17 -14.46
C GLN A 272 21.55 -18.34 -14.94
N ARG A 273 21.68 -18.71 -16.23
CA ARG A 273 20.94 -19.83 -16.84
C ARG A 273 19.45 -19.83 -16.49
N ALA A 274 18.81 -18.69 -16.71
CA ALA A 274 17.44 -18.45 -16.26
C ALA A 274 16.56 -17.89 -17.37
N VAL A 275 15.26 -18.13 -17.23
CA VAL A 275 14.19 -17.45 -17.97
C VAL A 275 13.38 -16.63 -16.98
N VAL A 276 13.38 -15.31 -17.13
CA VAL A 276 12.75 -14.39 -16.19
C VAL A 276 11.68 -13.57 -16.88
N GLY A 277 10.48 -13.64 -16.36
CA GLY A 277 9.32 -12.86 -16.84
C GLY A 277 8.23 -13.71 -17.51
N PRO A 278 7.11 -13.07 -17.91
CA PRO A 278 6.82 -11.66 -17.65
C PRO A 278 6.43 -11.40 -16.18
N HIS A 279 6.38 -10.11 -15.80
CA HIS A 279 5.90 -9.62 -14.50
C HIS A 279 6.69 -10.15 -13.30
N VAL A 280 8.02 -10.17 -13.41
CA VAL A 280 8.91 -10.61 -12.35
C VAL A 280 9.67 -9.42 -11.77
N SER A 281 9.72 -9.34 -10.44
CA SER A 281 10.59 -8.42 -9.70
C SER A 281 11.58 -9.21 -8.86
N ILE A 282 12.89 -8.94 -9.04
CA ILE A 282 13.97 -9.56 -8.29
C ILE A 282 14.71 -8.47 -7.52
N GLY A 283 14.72 -8.59 -6.18
CA GLY A 283 15.34 -7.65 -5.26
C GLY A 283 16.87 -7.76 -5.20
N ALA A 284 17.45 -6.80 -4.47
CA ALA A 284 18.89 -6.69 -4.28
C ALA A 284 19.51 -7.95 -3.64
N GLY A 285 20.74 -8.28 -4.02
CA GLY A 285 21.52 -9.37 -3.44
C GLY A 285 21.00 -10.77 -3.74
N CYS A 286 19.94 -10.93 -4.55
CA CYS A 286 19.41 -12.22 -4.91
C CYS A 286 20.36 -13.02 -5.81
N VAL A 287 20.35 -14.35 -5.68
CA VAL A 287 21.06 -15.29 -6.54
C VAL A 287 20.08 -16.29 -7.12
N LEU A 288 19.91 -16.29 -8.45
CA LEU A 288 19.04 -17.20 -9.18
C LEU A 288 19.86 -18.00 -10.18
N GLU A 289 19.85 -19.32 -10.07
CA GLU A 289 20.55 -20.24 -10.98
C GLU A 289 19.60 -21.36 -11.45
N ASP A 290 19.60 -21.64 -12.76
CA ASP A 290 18.77 -22.69 -13.36
C ASP A 290 17.27 -22.51 -13.03
N VAL A 291 16.76 -21.27 -13.13
CA VAL A 291 15.39 -20.89 -12.71
C VAL A 291 14.56 -20.44 -13.91
N ILE A 292 13.31 -20.91 -13.96
CA ILE A 292 12.29 -20.36 -14.83
C ILE A 292 11.23 -19.71 -13.92
N ILE A 293 11.03 -18.40 -14.06
CA ILE A 293 10.16 -17.65 -13.16
C ILE A 293 9.28 -16.65 -13.91
N ARG A 294 7.99 -16.60 -13.56
CA ARG A 294 7.01 -15.65 -14.11
C ARG A 294 6.05 -15.17 -13.04
N ASN A 295 5.45 -13.98 -13.24
CA ASN A 295 4.45 -13.35 -12.38
C ASN A 295 4.77 -13.51 -10.88
N SER A 296 5.99 -13.12 -10.48
CA SER A 296 6.52 -13.41 -9.15
C SER A 296 7.35 -12.25 -8.61
N VAL A 297 7.43 -12.16 -7.31
CA VAL A 297 8.30 -11.21 -6.59
C VAL A 297 9.27 -11.99 -5.73
N VAL A 298 10.56 -11.71 -5.87
CA VAL A 298 11.65 -12.24 -5.03
C VAL A 298 12.26 -11.09 -4.26
N ASP A 299 12.12 -11.12 -2.94
CA ASP A 299 12.65 -10.10 -2.04
C ASP A 299 14.16 -10.30 -1.82
N THR A 300 14.81 -9.34 -1.20
CA THR A 300 16.25 -9.20 -1.08
C THR A 300 16.98 -10.42 -0.50
N ASP A 301 18.23 -10.61 -0.91
CA ASP A 301 19.18 -11.61 -0.38
C ASP A 301 18.70 -13.07 -0.48
N SER A 302 17.79 -13.39 -1.39
CA SER A 302 17.26 -14.75 -1.56
C SER A 302 18.06 -15.55 -2.59
N GLN A 303 18.19 -16.87 -2.37
CA GLN A 303 18.92 -17.82 -3.21
C GLN A 303 17.97 -18.88 -3.74
N LEU A 304 17.80 -18.93 -5.05
CA LEU A 304 16.89 -19.87 -5.72
C LEU A 304 17.66 -20.66 -6.77
N ARG A 305 17.57 -21.99 -6.74
CA ARG A 305 18.26 -22.89 -7.68
C ARG A 305 17.36 -24.00 -8.18
N GLY A 306 17.43 -24.27 -9.49
CA GLY A 306 16.76 -25.41 -10.10
C GLY A 306 15.24 -25.39 -9.97
N LEU A 307 14.60 -24.22 -10.02
CA LEU A 307 13.17 -24.04 -9.73
C LEU A 307 12.38 -23.56 -10.94
N LEU A 308 11.14 -24.05 -11.04
CA LEU A 308 10.11 -23.52 -11.93
C LEU A 308 9.05 -22.84 -11.07
N LEU A 309 8.94 -21.50 -11.17
CA LEU A 309 8.10 -20.67 -10.31
C LEU A 309 7.08 -19.88 -11.13
N SER A 310 5.87 -19.86 -10.64
CA SER A 310 4.77 -19.03 -11.15
C SER A 310 3.95 -18.49 -9.98
N ASP A 311 3.45 -17.25 -10.12
CA ASP A 311 2.53 -16.65 -9.17
C ASP A 311 3.04 -16.70 -7.71
N SER A 312 4.34 -16.47 -7.54
CA SER A 312 5.05 -16.71 -6.28
C SER A 312 5.53 -15.42 -5.63
N LEU A 313 5.32 -15.32 -4.33
CA LEU A 313 5.87 -14.25 -3.50
C LEU A 313 6.93 -14.87 -2.59
N ILE A 314 8.21 -14.56 -2.83
CA ILE A 314 9.36 -15.07 -2.08
C ILE A 314 9.84 -13.96 -1.15
N GLY A 315 9.93 -14.24 0.15
CA GLY A 315 10.39 -13.30 1.16
C GLY A 315 11.91 -13.05 1.08
N ARG A 316 12.41 -12.21 1.98
CA ARG A 316 13.84 -11.92 2.08
C ARG A 316 14.62 -13.08 2.68
N GLN A 317 15.87 -13.25 2.24
CA GLN A 317 16.81 -14.25 2.79
C GLN A 317 16.28 -15.70 2.72
N VAL A 318 15.47 -16.00 1.71
CA VAL A 318 14.96 -17.34 1.45
C VAL A 318 15.99 -18.12 0.67
N THR A 319 16.28 -19.35 1.09
CA THR A 319 17.04 -20.33 0.30
C THR A 319 16.10 -21.45 -0.12
N ALA A 320 15.96 -21.67 -1.44
CA ALA A 320 15.16 -22.75 -1.98
C ALA A 320 15.89 -23.42 -3.15
N GLU A 321 15.89 -24.75 -3.15
CA GLU A 321 16.55 -25.56 -4.16
C GLU A 321 15.59 -26.65 -4.65
N GLY A 322 15.42 -26.73 -5.98
CA GLY A 322 14.64 -27.75 -6.65
C GLY A 322 15.49 -28.98 -6.96
N LYS A 323 14.81 -30.04 -7.39
CA LYS A 323 15.47 -31.26 -7.89
C LYS A 323 15.34 -31.33 -9.40
N THR A 324 16.45 -31.55 -10.08
CA THR A 324 16.47 -31.92 -11.50
C THR A 324 16.22 -33.40 -11.63
N SER A 325 15.24 -33.82 -12.42
CA SER A 325 14.98 -35.22 -12.71
C SER A 325 15.49 -35.54 -14.10
N GLN A 326 16.16 -36.68 -14.25
CA GLN A 326 16.48 -37.28 -15.55
C GLN A 326 15.47 -38.39 -15.82
N LEU A 327 14.73 -38.24 -16.92
CA LEU A 327 13.69 -39.19 -17.31
C LEU A 327 14.03 -39.84 -18.65
N SER A 328 13.78 -41.14 -18.75
CA SER A 328 13.78 -41.87 -20.01
C SER A 328 12.41 -42.51 -20.15
N LEU A 329 11.54 -41.90 -20.96
CA LEU A 329 10.15 -42.29 -21.14
C LEU A 329 9.96 -42.84 -22.56
N GLY A 330 9.25 -43.94 -22.69
CA GLY A 330 8.88 -44.52 -23.98
C GLY A 330 7.61 -43.86 -24.58
N ASP A 331 7.26 -44.30 -25.78
CA ASP A 331 6.07 -43.83 -26.50
C ASP A 331 4.80 -44.05 -25.67
N ASN A 332 3.87 -43.09 -25.74
CA ASN A 332 2.58 -43.10 -25.06
C ASN A 332 2.65 -43.16 -23.51
N THR A 333 3.78 -42.81 -22.92
CA THR A 333 3.92 -42.67 -21.46
C THR A 333 3.19 -41.42 -20.99
N TRP A 334 2.43 -41.55 -19.91
CA TRP A 334 1.80 -40.44 -19.21
C TRP A 334 2.40 -40.33 -17.81
N LEU A 335 2.94 -39.15 -17.48
CA LEU A 335 3.52 -38.84 -16.18
C LEU A 335 2.76 -37.65 -15.57
N LYS A 336 2.37 -37.81 -14.32
CA LYS A 336 1.81 -36.71 -13.51
C LYS A 336 2.57 -36.66 -12.19
N GLU A 337 3.19 -35.51 -11.91
CA GLU A 337 3.75 -35.18 -10.59
C GLU A 337 2.75 -34.40 -9.74
#